data_5426dd8aa7b5748b447fc612c612dd27
#
_entry.id   5426dd8aa7b5748b447fc612c612dd27
#
_cell.length_a   1.000
_cell.length_b   1.000
_cell.length_c   1.000
_cell.angle_alpha   90.00
_cell.angle_beta   90.00
_cell.angle_gamma   90.00
#
_symmetry.space_group_name_H-M   'P 1'
#
loop_
_entity.id
_entity.type
_entity.pdbx_description
1 polymer ?
#
loop_
_entity_poly.entity_id
_entity_poly.type
_entity_poly.pdbx_seq_one_letter_code
_entity_poly.pdbx_strand_id
1 'polypeptide(L)'
;GNRRRLKMVLNKAGKTIKTENYADYDKRTPLHIAASDGSVFVTNWLLEQGVDVNPLDRWLMTPLEGAVFGDHQDIVQMMVQAGGMIMDRTTKTLVPLEESHLASASEAKPVLTADLMAWEVPDEELAERTEIGAGAFGVVLKTRWRGTVVAMKQLHRHLHHDEVAKAEFRTELKLMRQLHHPHIVQFLGTSVEPVTGLVSLIFEFMHFGSLDQMFRKAQVPLSKGHAVELALDVARGMSYLHGRKPQPVIHRDLKPGNLMLTRANRLKIGDFGLSKTLSVRNKMPTDIDQNFTMTGETGSYRYMAPEVFRHEFYGPAVDVYAASMIYYQLFCFRQPFYGINPVDAAKMASIDALRPTMSKNLMPPDLARVIRLMWDPDDQRRPTFPQIIQILEPLAEKYQQEDREIAAGGKCCVIQ
;
A
#
# COMPACT_ATOMS: atom_id res chain seq x y z
N GLY A 1 -8.02 -18.47 -21.25
CA GLY A 1 -7.56 -19.46 -20.25
C GLY A 1 -8.33 -19.47 -18.94
N ASN A 2 -9.00 -18.36 -18.56
CA ASN A 2 -9.59 -18.24 -17.21
C ASN A 2 -10.99 -18.87 -17.05
N ARG A 3 -11.74 -19.05 -18.14
CA ARG A 3 -13.12 -19.58 -18.12
C ARG A 3 -13.27 -20.97 -17.47
N ARG A 4 -12.35 -21.90 -17.78
CA ARG A 4 -12.35 -23.27 -17.22
C ARG A 4 -11.92 -23.29 -15.76
N ARG A 5 -10.96 -22.46 -15.35
CA ARG A 5 -10.52 -22.38 -13.95
C ARG A 5 -11.58 -21.81 -13.04
N LEU A 6 -12.27 -20.73 -13.44
CA LEU A 6 -13.36 -20.14 -12.66
C LEU A 6 -14.50 -21.14 -12.45
N LYS A 7 -14.97 -21.80 -13.53
CA LYS A 7 -15.98 -22.88 -13.42
C LYS A 7 -15.51 -24.05 -12.53
N MET A 8 -14.24 -24.43 -12.58
CA MET A 8 -13.72 -25.53 -11.75
C MET A 8 -13.66 -25.17 -10.25
N VAL A 9 -13.29 -23.95 -9.91
CA VAL A 9 -13.23 -23.48 -8.52
C VAL A 9 -14.64 -23.36 -7.94
N LEU A 10 -15.59 -22.87 -8.70
CA LEU A 10 -16.96 -22.64 -8.28
C LEU A 10 -17.78 -23.95 -8.21
N ASN A 11 -17.60 -24.86 -9.15
CA ASN A 11 -18.24 -26.20 -9.08
C ASN A 11 -17.70 -27.08 -7.93
N LYS A 12 -16.45 -26.88 -7.47
CA LYS A 12 -15.91 -27.54 -6.29
C LYS A 12 -16.50 -27.03 -4.98
N ALA A 13 -17.01 -25.81 -4.95
CA ALA A 13 -17.56 -25.21 -3.73
C ALA A 13 -18.98 -25.68 -3.39
N GLY A 14 -19.72 -26.29 -4.33
CA GLY A 14 -21.04 -26.93 -4.10
C GLY A 14 -22.10 -26.07 -3.41
N LYS A 15 -21.91 -24.75 -3.39
CA LYS A 15 -22.78 -23.81 -2.68
C LYS A 15 -23.22 -22.68 -3.63
N THR A 16 -24.50 -22.33 -3.54
CA THR A 16 -25.03 -21.08 -4.09
C THR A 16 -24.17 -19.93 -3.60
N ILE A 17 -23.61 -19.15 -4.52
CA ILE A 17 -22.77 -18.01 -4.20
C ILE A 17 -23.67 -16.93 -3.59
N LYS A 18 -23.80 -16.93 -2.27
CA LYS A 18 -24.32 -15.78 -1.55
C LYS A 18 -23.16 -14.80 -1.41
N THR A 19 -23.22 -13.71 -2.15
CA THR A 19 -22.14 -12.75 -2.36
C THR A 19 -21.68 -12.02 -1.12
N GLU A 20 -22.50 -11.94 -0.08
CA GLU A 20 -22.16 -11.35 1.21
C GLU A 20 -20.96 -12.01 1.91
N ASN A 21 -20.66 -13.28 1.56
CA ASN A 21 -19.53 -14.02 2.14
C ASN A 21 -18.21 -13.89 1.32
N TYR A 22 -18.20 -13.18 0.20
CA TYR A 22 -17.06 -13.09 -0.71
C TYR A 22 -16.62 -11.64 -1.00
N ALA A 23 -17.04 -10.70 -0.19
CA ALA A 23 -16.53 -9.34 -0.27
C ALA A 23 -15.06 -9.31 0.17
N ASP A 24 -14.27 -8.52 -0.54
CA ASP A 24 -12.91 -8.23 -0.13
C ASP A 24 -12.92 -7.30 1.12
N TYR A 25 -11.72 -6.93 1.55
CA TYR A 25 -11.54 -6.06 2.70
C TYR A 25 -12.23 -4.68 2.53
N ASP A 26 -12.34 -4.19 1.31
CA ASP A 26 -13.04 -2.95 0.95
C ASP A 26 -14.54 -3.15 0.78
N LYS A 27 -15.07 -4.31 1.22
CA LYS A 27 -16.45 -4.75 1.00
C LYS A 27 -16.84 -4.85 -0.48
N ARG A 28 -15.86 -4.85 -1.38
CA ARG A 28 -16.13 -5.03 -2.81
C ARG A 28 -16.45 -6.49 -3.08
N THR A 29 -17.59 -6.73 -3.67
CA THR A 29 -17.99 -8.06 -4.12
C THR A 29 -17.32 -8.38 -5.47
N PRO A 30 -17.29 -9.64 -5.90
CA PRO A 30 -16.83 -10.00 -7.23
C PRO A 30 -17.52 -9.19 -8.34
N LEU A 31 -18.76 -8.74 -8.13
CA LEU A 31 -19.49 -7.92 -9.08
C LEU A 31 -18.90 -6.50 -9.18
N HIS A 32 -18.48 -5.90 -8.07
CA HIS A 32 -17.76 -4.61 -8.10
C HIS A 32 -16.49 -4.68 -8.95
N ILE A 33 -15.69 -5.73 -8.71
CA ILE A 33 -14.41 -5.91 -9.42
C ILE A 33 -14.65 -6.17 -10.90
N ALA A 34 -15.58 -7.08 -11.24
CA ALA A 34 -15.88 -7.40 -12.63
C ALA A 34 -16.44 -6.20 -13.41
N ALA A 35 -17.25 -5.38 -12.76
CA ALA A 35 -17.86 -4.20 -13.35
C ALA A 35 -16.84 -3.08 -13.61
N SER A 36 -15.97 -2.80 -12.63
CA SER A 36 -14.93 -1.78 -12.77
C SER A 36 -13.79 -2.18 -13.71
N ASP A 37 -13.49 -3.50 -13.82
CA ASP A 37 -12.46 -4.01 -14.74
C ASP A 37 -12.95 -4.18 -16.20
N GLY A 38 -14.19 -3.87 -16.50
CA GLY A 38 -14.75 -4.04 -17.84
C GLY A 38 -14.97 -5.49 -18.26
N SER A 39 -15.09 -6.42 -17.31
CA SER A 39 -15.16 -7.85 -17.57
C SER A 39 -16.60 -8.29 -17.89
N VAL A 40 -17.10 -7.96 -19.08
CA VAL A 40 -18.48 -8.24 -19.56
C VAL A 40 -18.93 -9.68 -19.27
N PHE A 41 -18.05 -10.65 -19.57
CA PHE A 41 -18.37 -12.06 -19.36
C PHE A 41 -18.56 -12.42 -17.87
N VAL A 42 -17.69 -11.92 -16.99
CA VAL A 42 -17.76 -12.22 -15.55
C VAL A 42 -18.96 -11.52 -14.94
N THR A 43 -19.23 -10.28 -15.33
CA THR A 43 -20.40 -9.50 -14.89
C THR A 43 -21.69 -10.21 -15.26
N ASN A 44 -21.86 -10.59 -16.55
CA ASN A 44 -23.04 -11.30 -17.00
C ASN A 44 -23.24 -12.63 -16.24
N TRP A 45 -22.17 -13.39 -16.09
CA TRP A 45 -22.23 -14.67 -15.36
C TRP A 45 -22.64 -14.49 -13.90
N LEU A 46 -22.11 -13.44 -13.20
CA LEU A 46 -22.47 -13.14 -11.82
C LEU A 46 -23.95 -12.75 -11.70
N LEU A 47 -24.46 -11.91 -12.61
CA LEU A 47 -25.87 -11.52 -12.66
C LEU A 47 -26.79 -12.73 -12.90
N GLU A 48 -26.41 -13.65 -13.78
CA GLU A 48 -27.13 -14.92 -14.00
C GLU A 48 -27.17 -15.84 -12.76
N GLN A 49 -26.17 -15.71 -11.84
CA GLN A 49 -26.18 -16.46 -10.57
C GLN A 49 -27.10 -15.82 -9.53
N GLY A 50 -27.74 -14.69 -9.81
CA GLY A 50 -28.66 -14.02 -8.90
C GLY A 50 -27.93 -13.36 -7.70
N VAL A 51 -26.71 -12.86 -7.92
CA VAL A 51 -26.00 -12.08 -6.90
C VAL A 51 -26.73 -10.77 -6.63
N ASP A 52 -26.53 -10.19 -5.43
CA ASP A 52 -27.01 -8.84 -5.16
C ASP A 52 -26.36 -7.87 -6.17
N VAL A 53 -27.21 -7.08 -6.86
CA VAL A 53 -26.78 -6.16 -7.91
C VAL A 53 -26.29 -4.84 -7.33
N ASN A 54 -26.77 -4.47 -6.12
CA ASN A 54 -26.56 -3.19 -5.48
C ASN A 54 -25.83 -3.28 -4.13
N PRO A 55 -24.86 -4.20 -3.93
CA PRO A 55 -24.07 -4.19 -2.72
C PRO A 55 -23.30 -2.88 -2.64
N LEU A 56 -23.03 -2.41 -1.41
CA LEU A 56 -22.24 -1.22 -1.19
C LEU A 56 -20.86 -1.62 -0.70
N ASP A 57 -19.85 -1.06 -1.36
CA ASP A 57 -18.48 -1.14 -0.86
C ASP A 57 -18.26 -0.18 0.33
N ARG A 58 -17.06 -0.10 0.86
CA ARG A 58 -16.74 0.76 2.00
C ARG A 58 -16.89 2.26 1.71
N TRP A 59 -16.89 2.67 0.45
CA TRP A 59 -17.12 4.05 0.03
C TRP A 59 -18.57 4.33 -0.35
N LEU A 60 -19.47 3.38 -0.05
CA LEU A 60 -20.88 3.42 -0.43
C LEU A 60 -21.09 3.45 -1.95
N MET A 61 -20.16 2.86 -2.72
CA MET A 61 -20.29 2.71 -4.16
C MET A 61 -20.96 1.39 -4.51
N THR A 62 -21.74 1.41 -5.61
CA THR A 62 -22.32 0.22 -6.21
C THR A 62 -21.45 -0.30 -7.35
N PRO A 63 -21.60 -1.58 -7.75
CA PRO A 63 -20.94 -2.09 -8.94
C PRO A 63 -21.28 -1.32 -10.21
N LEU A 64 -22.52 -0.80 -10.35
CA LEU A 64 -22.93 0.03 -11.48
C LEU A 64 -22.12 1.33 -11.55
N GLU A 65 -21.89 2.00 -10.42
CA GLU A 65 -21.01 3.19 -10.37
C GLU A 65 -19.60 2.84 -10.85
N GLY A 66 -19.08 1.67 -10.49
CA GLY A 66 -17.79 1.19 -10.97
C GLY A 66 -17.73 1.03 -12.50
N ALA A 67 -18.79 0.51 -13.11
CA ALA A 67 -18.91 0.38 -14.55
C ALA A 67 -19.02 1.75 -15.26
N VAL A 68 -19.79 2.67 -14.70
CA VAL A 68 -19.95 4.04 -15.22
C VAL A 68 -18.60 4.77 -15.21
N PHE A 69 -17.87 4.71 -14.11
CA PHE A 69 -16.55 5.36 -13.97
C PHE A 69 -15.46 4.72 -14.83
N GLY A 70 -15.57 3.40 -15.09
CA GLY A 70 -14.69 2.69 -16.01
C GLY A 70 -15.01 2.91 -17.49
N ASP A 71 -16.08 3.67 -17.81
CA ASP A 71 -16.62 3.87 -19.17
C ASP A 71 -16.97 2.55 -19.89
N HIS A 72 -17.44 1.56 -19.13
CA HIS A 72 -17.82 0.24 -19.64
C HIS A 72 -19.29 0.19 -20.03
N GLN A 73 -19.67 0.83 -21.15
CA GLN A 73 -21.06 1.05 -21.59
C GLN A 73 -21.87 -0.26 -21.69
N ASP A 74 -21.27 -1.34 -22.19
CA ASP A 74 -21.94 -2.65 -22.30
C ASP A 74 -22.34 -3.19 -20.90
N ILE A 75 -21.49 -2.99 -19.90
CA ILE A 75 -21.74 -3.40 -18.52
C ILE A 75 -22.75 -2.49 -17.86
N VAL A 76 -22.68 -1.18 -18.11
CA VAL A 76 -23.67 -0.21 -17.62
C VAL A 76 -25.07 -0.60 -18.07
N GLN A 77 -25.25 -0.87 -19.36
CA GLN A 77 -26.55 -1.31 -19.89
C GLN A 77 -27.02 -2.61 -19.28
N MET A 78 -26.13 -3.59 -19.16
CA MET A 78 -26.44 -4.89 -18.57
C MET A 78 -26.86 -4.75 -17.12
N MET A 79 -26.16 -3.93 -16.32
CA MET A 79 -26.46 -3.73 -14.91
C MET A 79 -27.73 -2.92 -14.69
N VAL A 80 -28.00 -1.89 -15.49
CA VAL A 80 -29.26 -1.14 -15.46
C VAL A 80 -30.44 -2.08 -15.73
N GLN A 81 -30.33 -2.96 -16.76
CA GLN A 81 -31.37 -3.98 -17.05
C GLN A 81 -31.56 -4.98 -15.87
N ALA A 82 -30.50 -5.25 -15.10
CA ALA A 82 -30.57 -6.11 -13.93
C ALA A 82 -31.08 -5.39 -12.66
N GLY A 83 -31.46 -4.11 -12.73
CA GLY A 83 -31.93 -3.31 -11.59
C GLY A 83 -30.79 -2.65 -10.81
N GLY A 84 -29.64 -2.43 -11.43
CA GLY A 84 -28.52 -1.69 -10.87
C GLY A 84 -28.91 -0.25 -10.57
N MET A 85 -28.46 0.24 -9.41
CA MET A 85 -28.69 1.60 -8.90
C MET A 85 -27.38 2.27 -8.58
N ILE A 86 -27.38 3.58 -8.44
CA ILE A 86 -26.27 4.40 -7.97
C ILE A 86 -26.61 5.04 -6.63
N MET A 87 -25.58 5.45 -5.88
CA MET A 87 -25.75 6.13 -4.60
C MET A 87 -25.94 7.64 -4.78
N ASP A 88 -27.10 8.16 -4.42
CA ASP A 88 -27.27 9.61 -4.26
C ASP A 88 -26.51 10.06 -2.99
N ARG A 89 -25.47 10.86 -3.17
CA ARG A 89 -24.58 11.31 -2.11
C ARG A 89 -25.25 12.33 -1.17
N THR A 90 -26.33 12.97 -1.61
CA THR A 90 -27.08 13.98 -0.82
C THR A 90 -28.04 13.30 0.13
N THR A 91 -28.84 12.39 -0.40
CA THR A 91 -29.89 11.69 0.38
C THR A 91 -29.39 10.40 1.03
N LYS A 92 -28.23 9.89 0.62
CA LYS A 92 -27.65 8.58 1.01
C LYS A 92 -28.60 7.42 0.71
N THR A 93 -29.33 7.49 -0.40
CA THR A 93 -30.23 6.44 -0.86
C THR A 93 -29.81 5.93 -2.24
N LEU A 94 -30.17 4.69 -2.56
CA LEU A 94 -29.99 4.12 -3.89
C LEU A 94 -31.06 4.65 -4.83
N VAL A 95 -30.62 5.16 -5.99
CA VAL A 95 -31.51 5.72 -7.02
C VAL A 95 -31.16 5.12 -8.39
N PRO A 96 -32.13 5.03 -9.33
CA PRO A 96 -31.84 4.63 -10.70
C PRO A 96 -30.85 5.60 -11.38
N LEU A 97 -30.06 5.07 -12.34
CA LEU A 97 -29.18 5.89 -13.16
C LEU A 97 -30.01 6.72 -14.15
N GLU A 98 -30.01 8.04 -13.96
CA GLU A 98 -30.63 9.00 -14.89
C GLU A 98 -29.55 9.79 -15.63
N GLU A 99 -29.88 10.31 -16.84
CA GLU A 99 -28.94 11.13 -17.63
C GLU A 99 -28.45 12.38 -16.90
N SER A 100 -29.30 12.95 -16.01
CA SER A 100 -28.92 14.07 -15.15
C SER A 100 -27.78 13.76 -14.19
N HIS A 101 -27.63 12.51 -13.77
CA HIS A 101 -26.53 12.07 -12.90
C HIS A 101 -25.20 11.97 -13.62
N LEU A 102 -25.21 11.77 -14.94
CA LEU A 102 -24.00 11.77 -15.78
C LEU A 102 -23.50 13.19 -16.04
N ALA A 103 -24.40 14.19 -16.11
CA ALA A 103 -24.05 15.59 -16.35
C ALA A 103 -23.43 16.29 -15.12
N SER A 104 -23.87 15.94 -13.90
CA SER A 104 -23.32 16.52 -12.66
C SER A 104 -21.87 16.09 -12.37
N ALA A 105 -21.38 15.08 -13.06
CA ALA A 105 -19.99 14.65 -12.98
C ALA A 105 -19.01 15.64 -13.65
N SER A 106 -19.51 16.56 -14.50
CA SER A 106 -18.67 17.51 -15.25
C SER A 106 -18.41 18.83 -14.52
N GLU A 107 -19.11 19.14 -13.41
CA GLU A 107 -18.96 20.38 -12.63
C GLU A 107 -18.19 20.18 -11.31
N ALA A 108 -17.19 19.31 -11.29
CA ALA A 108 -16.36 19.11 -10.10
C ALA A 108 -15.56 20.38 -9.78
N LYS A 109 -15.83 21.01 -8.61
CA LYS A 109 -14.97 22.05 -8.05
C LYS A 109 -13.52 21.55 -8.00
N PRO A 110 -12.52 22.39 -8.31
CA PRO A 110 -11.14 21.98 -8.36
C PRO A 110 -10.70 21.33 -7.03
N VAL A 111 -10.13 20.14 -7.13
CA VAL A 111 -9.59 19.38 -5.98
C VAL A 111 -8.48 20.13 -5.27
N LEU A 112 -7.86 21.08 -5.98
CA LEU A 112 -6.72 21.86 -5.52
C LEU A 112 -7.16 23.24 -4.99
N THR A 113 -6.69 23.57 -3.78
CA THR A 113 -6.74 24.93 -3.22
C THR A 113 -5.58 25.76 -3.77
N ALA A 114 -5.66 27.11 -3.67
CA ALA A 114 -4.60 28.03 -4.14
C ALA A 114 -3.19 27.66 -3.61
N ASP A 115 -3.10 27.15 -2.38
CA ASP A 115 -1.84 26.64 -1.78
C ASP A 115 -1.24 25.44 -2.52
N LEU A 116 -2.04 24.68 -3.23
CA LEU A 116 -1.61 23.47 -3.96
C LEU A 116 -1.13 23.81 -5.36
N MET A 117 -1.60 24.93 -5.93
CA MET A 117 -1.16 25.45 -7.24
C MET A 117 0.30 25.88 -7.25
N ALA A 118 0.88 26.23 -6.10
CA ALA A 118 2.29 26.60 -6.00
C ALA A 118 3.28 25.46 -6.35
N TRP A 119 2.79 24.22 -6.42
CA TRP A 119 3.56 23.02 -6.77
C TRP A 119 3.05 22.37 -8.05
N GLU A 120 2.33 23.11 -8.87
CA GLU A 120 1.77 22.59 -10.10
C GLU A 120 2.86 22.33 -11.13
N VAL A 121 2.85 21.12 -11.67
CA VAL A 121 3.60 20.70 -12.83
C VAL A 121 2.61 20.69 -14.00
N PRO A 122 2.75 21.55 -15.00
CA PRO A 122 1.84 21.60 -16.14
C PRO A 122 1.75 20.23 -16.82
N ASP A 123 0.53 19.79 -17.12
CA ASP A 123 0.28 18.45 -17.68
C ASP A 123 0.95 18.28 -19.06
N GLU A 124 1.06 19.35 -19.84
CA GLU A 124 1.77 19.39 -21.13
C GLU A 124 3.27 19.18 -21.02
N GLU A 125 3.86 19.41 -19.85
CA GLU A 125 5.29 19.14 -19.59
C GLU A 125 5.56 17.66 -19.25
N LEU A 126 4.50 16.84 -19.06
CA LEU A 126 4.58 15.43 -18.71
C LEU A 126 4.40 14.54 -19.95
N ALA A 127 5.50 14.03 -20.50
CA ALA A 127 5.55 13.25 -21.71
C ALA A 127 5.77 11.73 -21.45
N GLU A 128 5.46 10.89 -22.46
CA GLU A 128 5.80 9.46 -22.45
C GLU A 128 5.23 8.69 -21.22
N ARG A 129 3.93 8.76 -20.98
CA ARG A 129 3.29 8.09 -19.85
C ARG A 129 3.20 6.58 -20.09
N THR A 130 3.79 5.81 -19.19
CA THR A 130 3.76 4.33 -19.20
C THR A 130 3.37 3.84 -17.83
N GLU A 131 2.36 3.00 -17.73
CA GLU A 131 1.96 2.38 -16.47
C GLU A 131 3.06 1.43 -15.98
N ILE A 132 3.41 1.58 -14.70
CA ILE A 132 4.43 0.76 -14.02
C ILE A 132 3.88 0.05 -12.79
N GLY A 133 2.68 0.38 -12.37
CA GLY A 133 1.99 -0.28 -11.26
C GLY A 133 0.59 0.27 -11.08
N ALA A 134 -0.27 -0.56 -10.49
CA ALA A 134 -1.62 -0.19 -10.07
C ALA A 134 -1.86 -0.68 -8.66
N GLY A 135 -2.60 0.08 -7.87
CA GLY A 135 -3.01 -0.24 -6.50
C GLY A 135 -4.49 0.08 -6.29
N ALA A 136 -4.97 -0.12 -5.07
CA ALA A 136 -6.38 0.09 -4.72
C ALA A 136 -6.85 1.55 -4.97
N PHE A 137 -5.97 2.52 -4.83
CA PHE A 137 -6.31 3.94 -4.91
C PHE A 137 -5.99 4.59 -6.26
N GLY A 138 -5.17 3.95 -7.09
CA GLY A 138 -4.76 4.57 -8.34
C GLY A 138 -3.70 3.80 -9.09
N VAL A 139 -3.28 4.39 -10.19
CA VAL A 139 -2.21 3.88 -11.05
C VAL A 139 -0.94 4.70 -10.84
N VAL A 140 0.20 4.04 -10.98
CA VAL A 140 1.51 4.69 -10.99
C VAL A 140 2.05 4.65 -12.41
N LEU A 141 2.28 5.83 -12.97
CA LEU A 141 2.83 6.02 -14.31
C LEU A 141 4.27 6.48 -14.21
N LYS A 142 5.10 5.97 -15.10
CA LYS A 142 6.42 6.54 -15.38
C LYS A 142 6.24 7.59 -16.48
N THR A 143 6.79 8.78 -16.27
CA THR A 143 6.72 9.88 -17.23
C THR A 143 8.02 10.68 -17.25
N ARG A 144 8.14 11.60 -18.19
CA ARG A 144 9.25 12.57 -18.25
C ARG A 144 8.75 13.97 -17.97
N TRP A 145 9.43 14.63 -17.06
CA TRP A 145 9.23 16.05 -16.76
C TRP A 145 10.52 16.82 -17.03
N ARG A 146 10.50 17.73 -18.00
CA ARG A 146 11.68 18.52 -18.42
C ARG A 146 12.93 17.63 -18.63
N GLY A 147 12.75 16.49 -19.29
CA GLY A 147 13.83 15.53 -19.57
C GLY A 147 14.19 14.57 -18.43
N THR A 148 13.71 14.81 -17.21
CA THR A 148 13.93 13.95 -16.05
C THR A 148 12.83 12.89 -15.95
N VAL A 149 13.20 11.64 -15.68
CA VAL A 149 12.22 10.56 -15.44
C VAL A 149 11.64 10.74 -14.04
N VAL A 150 10.31 10.77 -13.94
CA VAL A 150 9.55 10.91 -12.69
C VAL A 150 8.47 9.83 -12.59
N ALA A 151 7.98 9.59 -11.38
CA ALA A 151 6.81 8.75 -11.12
C ALA A 151 5.59 9.63 -10.88
N MET A 152 4.47 9.29 -11.48
CA MET A 152 3.21 10.01 -11.37
C MET A 152 2.16 9.05 -10.78
N LYS A 153 1.70 9.33 -9.55
CA LYS A 153 0.61 8.57 -8.88
C LYS A 153 -0.70 9.30 -9.17
N GLN A 154 -1.56 8.66 -9.94
CA GLN A 154 -2.85 9.18 -10.36
C GLN A 154 -3.97 8.41 -9.68
N LEU A 155 -4.95 9.11 -9.11
CA LEU A 155 -6.12 8.49 -8.50
C LEU A 155 -6.95 7.79 -9.58
N HIS A 156 -7.55 6.64 -9.28
CA HIS A 156 -8.46 5.99 -10.21
C HIS A 156 -9.64 6.91 -10.54
N ARG A 157 -10.10 6.90 -11.81
CA ARG A 157 -11.21 7.76 -12.27
C ARG A 157 -12.47 7.60 -11.42
N HIS A 158 -12.80 6.37 -11.01
CA HIS A 158 -13.97 6.10 -10.17
C HIS A 158 -13.89 6.71 -8.75
N LEU A 159 -12.68 6.94 -8.22
CA LEU A 159 -12.48 7.59 -6.91
C LEU A 159 -12.51 9.13 -6.99
N HIS A 160 -12.58 9.68 -8.20
CA HIS A 160 -12.59 11.13 -8.43
C HIS A 160 -13.84 11.84 -7.89
N HIS A 161 -14.93 11.11 -7.71
CA HIS A 161 -16.18 11.63 -7.17
C HIS A 161 -16.38 11.25 -5.70
N ASP A 162 -15.47 10.44 -5.14
CA ASP A 162 -15.50 10.05 -3.74
C ASP A 162 -14.81 11.13 -2.88
N GLU A 163 -15.60 11.83 -2.07
CA GLU A 163 -15.09 12.88 -1.17
C GLU A 163 -14.17 12.32 -0.07
N VAL A 164 -14.32 11.05 0.32
CA VAL A 164 -13.43 10.39 1.28
C VAL A 164 -12.07 10.14 0.64
N ALA A 165 -12.05 9.53 -0.55
CA ALA A 165 -10.82 9.29 -1.31
C ALA A 165 -10.09 10.61 -1.64
N LYS A 166 -10.84 11.67 -2.01
CA LYS A 166 -10.28 13.01 -2.21
C LYS A 166 -9.69 13.59 -0.92
N ALA A 167 -10.35 13.40 0.21
CA ALA A 167 -9.87 13.91 1.49
C ALA A 167 -8.60 13.18 1.93
N GLU A 168 -8.54 11.85 1.74
CA GLU A 168 -7.33 11.05 1.98
C GLU A 168 -6.19 11.51 1.07
N PHE A 169 -6.44 11.69 -0.23
CA PHE A 169 -5.46 12.18 -1.20
C PHE A 169 -4.94 13.58 -0.86
N ARG A 170 -5.84 14.50 -0.44
CA ARG A 170 -5.43 15.83 0.04
C ARG A 170 -4.58 15.75 1.31
N THR A 171 -4.88 14.81 2.18
CA THR A 171 -4.12 14.59 3.42
C THR A 171 -2.73 14.04 3.12
N GLU A 172 -2.63 13.05 2.21
CA GLU A 172 -1.37 12.53 1.71
C GLU A 172 -0.53 13.67 1.09
N LEU A 173 -1.14 14.48 0.22
CA LEU A 173 -0.48 15.60 -0.42
C LEU A 173 0.06 16.63 0.60
N LYS A 174 -0.75 17.03 1.60
CA LYS A 174 -0.31 17.95 2.66
C LYS A 174 0.86 17.40 3.45
N LEU A 175 0.85 16.10 3.73
CA LEU A 175 1.94 15.43 4.42
C LEU A 175 3.19 15.38 3.55
N MET A 176 3.08 14.91 2.30
CA MET A 176 4.22 14.73 1.39
C MET A 176 4.97 16.03 1.11
N ARG A 177 4.26 17.15 1.00
CA ARG A 177 4.88 18.49 0.84
C ARG A 177 5.82 18.87 1.97
N GLN A 178 5.64 18.32 3.15
CA GLN A 178 6.41 18.64 4.35
C GLN A 178 7.54 17.65 4.61
N LEU A 179 7.60 16.54 3.86
CA LEU A 179 8.57 15.48 4.09
C LEU A 179 9.78 15.64 3.15
N HIS A 180 10.93 15.97 3.74
CA HIS A 180 12.20 16.11 3.04
C HIS A 180 13.29 15.37 3.82
N HIS A 181 13.69 14.20 3.32
CA HIS A 181 14.73 13.40 3.95
C HIS A 181 15.36 12.44 2.93
N PRO A 182 16.69 12.15 2.99
CA PRO A 182 17.35 11.23 2.05
C PRO A 182 16.71 9.86 1.92
N HIS A 183 16.05 9.35 2.97
CA HIS A 183 15.39 8.05 2.99
C HIS A 183 13.85 8.15 2.92
N ILE A 184 13.32 9.23 2.39
CA ILE A 184 11.90 9.41 2.04
C ILE A 184 11.82 9.69 0.54
N VAL A 185 10.86 9.08 -0.16
CA VAL A 185 10.63 9.36 -1.59
C VAL A 185 10.22 10.81 -1.73
N GLN A 186 10.97 11.56 -2.56
CA GLN A 186 10.79 13.01 -2.71
C GLN A 186 9.55 13.32 -3.52
N PHE A 187 8.65 14.07 -2.95
CA PHE A 187 7.55 14.72 -3.65
C PHE A 187 8.08 15.91 -4.48
N LEU A 188 7.65 16.01 -5.74
CA LEU A 188 8.12 17.03 -6.69
C LEU A 188 7.02 18.03 -7.06
N GLY A 189 5.76 17.61 -7.05
CA GLY A 189 4.65 18.48 -7.41
C GLY A 189 3.35 17.74 -7.66
N THR A 190 2.35 18.49 -8.13
CA THR A 190 1.05 17.98 -8.55
C THR A 190 0.80 18.33 -10.00
N SER A 191 0.06 17.50 -10.72
CA SER A 191 -0.44 17.82 -12.05
C SER A 191 -1.95 17.62 -12.11
N VAL A 192 -2.62 18.44 -12.91
CA VAL A 192 -4.06 18.32 -13.16
C VAL A 192 -4.24 18.09 -14.65
N GLU A 193 -4.84 16.99 -15.03
CA GLU A 193 -5.17 16.73 -16.42
C GLU A 193 -6.29 17.69 -16.89
N PRO A 194 -6.08 18.50 -17.93
CA PRO A 194 -7.02 19.58 -18.28
C PRO A 194 -8.42 19.11 -18.69
N VAL A 195 -8.52 17.91 -19.29
CA VAL A 195 -9.80 17.41 -19.84
C VAL A 195 -10.65 16.76 -18.75
N THR A 196 -10.03 15.95 -17.87
CA THR A 196 -10.75 15.15 -16.87
C THR A 196 -10.72 15.77 -15.47
N GLY A 197 -9.88 16.77 -15.24
CA GLY A 197 -9.63 17.33 -13.91
C GLY A 197 -8.92 16.36 -12.96
N LEU A 198 -8.37 15.25 -13.47
CA LEU A 198 -7.66 14.23 -12.67
C LEU A 198 -6.39 14.82 -12.06
N VAL A 199 -6.30 14.73 -10.74
CA VAL A 199 -5.12 15.18 -10.00
C VAL A 199 -4.14 14.04 -9.83
N SER A 200 -2.87 14.32 -10.09
CA SER A 200 -1.75 13.39 -9.95
C SER A 200 -0.69 13.95 -9.02
N LEU A 201 -0.04 13.08 -8.25
CA LEU A 201 1.14 13.39 -7.44
C LEU A 201 2.40 12.99 -8.20
N ILE A 202 3.36 13.90 -8.29
CA ILE A 202 4.63 13.68 -8.99
C ILE A 202 5.73 13.43 -7.95
N PHE A 203 6.48 12.35 -8.14
CA PHE A 203 7.57 11.92 -7.27
C PHE A 203 8.85 11.68 -8.06
N GLU A 204 9.98 11.66 -7.37
CA GLU A 204 11.21 11.13 -7.92
C GLU A 204 11.03 9.67 -8.36
N PHE A 205 11.68 9.29 -9.48
CA PHE A 205 11.55 7.93 -10.02
C PHE A 205 12.53 6.97 -9.36
N MET A 206 12.02 5.88 -8.81
CA MET A 206 12.81 4.82 -8.18
C MET A 206 13.20 3.76 -9.20
N HIS A 207 14.45 3.80 -9.67
CA HIS A 207 14.91 3.05 -10.84
C HIS A 207 14.93 1.53 -10.64
N PHE A 208 15.17 1.06 -9.42
CA PHE A 208 15.20 -0.37 -9.13
C PHE A 208 13.89 -0.91 -8.55
N GLY A 209 12.86 -0.06 -8.51
CA GLY A 209 11.55 -0.44 -8.01
C GLY A 209 11.51 -0.66 -6.51
N SER A 210 10.60 -1.50 -6.04
CA SER A 210 10.43 -1.77 -4.62
C SER A 210 11.33 -2.91 -4.12
N LEU A 211 11.56 -2.93 -2.81
CA LEU A 211 12.24 -4.03 -2.13
C LEU A 211 11.53 -5.39 -2.35
N ASP A 212 10.20 -5.38 -2.45
CA ASP A 212 9.43 -6.57 -2.79
C ASP A 212 9.75 -7.09 -4.20
N GLN A 213 9.86 -6.19 -5.18
CA GLN A 213 10.28 -6.56 -6.53
C GLN A 213 11.72 -7.08 -6.56
N MET A 214 12.60 -6.52 -5.74
CA MET A 214 13.96 -7.03 -5.58
C MET A 214 13.94 -8.47 -5.04
N PHE A 215 13.21 -8.76 -3.97
CA PHE A 215 13.11 -10.11 -3.42
C PHE A 215 12.56 -11.14 -4.41
N ARG A 216 11.60 -10.72 -5.25
CA ARG A 216 11.03 -11.62 -6.29
C ARG A 216 11.99 -11.92 -7.43
N LYS A 217 12.90 -11.00 -7.75
CA LYS A 217 13.84 -11.11 -8.89
C LYS A 217 15.19 -11.69 -8.48
N ALA A 218 15.62 -11.47 -7.24
CA ALA A 218 16.91 -11.89 -6.77
C ALA A 218 16.98 -13.41 -6.59
N GLN A 219 18.04 -14.00 -7.13
CA GLN A 219 18.30 -15.44 -7.08
C GLN A 219 19.20 -15.84 -5.90
N VAL A 220 19.89 -14.87 -5.31
CA VAL A 220 20.83 -15.07 -4.20
C VAL A 220 20.54 -14.08 -3.08
N PRO A 221 20.79 -14.47 -1.82
CA PRO A 221 20.68 -13.56 -0.67
C PRO A 221 21.61 -12.35 -0.82
N LEU A 222 21.21 -11.25 -0.19
CA LEU A 222 22.06 -10.08 -0.03
C LEU A 222 23.28 -10.43 0.83
N SER A 223 24.41 -9.75 0.61
CA SER A 223 25.50 -9.77 1.59
C SER A 223 25.00 -9.16 2.92
N LYS A 224 25.61 -9.60 4.03
CA LYS A 224 25.16 -9.13 5.35
C LYS A 224 25.36 -7.62 5.54
N GLY A 225 26.49 -7.10 5.05
CA GLY A 225 26.76 -5.66 5.09
C GLY A 225 25.71 -4.86 4.32
N HIS A 226 25.36 -5.30 3.11
CA HIS A 226 24.31 -4.65 2.31
C HIS A 226 22.94 -4.74 2.99
N ALA A 227 22.56 -5.91 3.52
CA ALA A 227 21.28 -6.08 4.21
C ALA A 227 21.15 -5.17 5.45
N VAL A 228 22.22 -5.00 6.23
CA VAL A 228 22.24 -4.09 7.39
C VAL A 228 22.20 -2.62 6.96
N GLU A 229 22.85 -2.25 5.86
CA GLU A 229 22.75 -0.90 5.28
C GLU A 229 21.31 -0.56 4.88
N LEU A 230 20.61 -1.48 4.21
CA LEU A 230 19.20 -1.28 3.86
C LEU A 230 18.31 -1.16 5.11
N ALA A 231 18.61 -1.96 6.16
CA ALA A 231 17.90 -1.84 7.44
C ALA A 231 18.15 -0.48 8.11
N LEU A 232 19.37 0.05 8.05
CA LEU A 232 19.72 1.40 8.52
C LEU A 232 18.99 2.49 7.74
N ASP A 233 18.84 2.35 6.42
CA ASP A 233 18.12 3.31 5.61
C ASP A 233 16.65 3.42 6.05
N VAL A 234 16.01 2.27 6.31
CA VAL A 234 14.64 2.24 6.87
C VAL A 234 14.61 2.90 8.25
N ALA A 235 15.55 2.56 9.14
CA ALA A 235 15.59 3.13 10.48
C ALA A 235 15.78 4.65 10.46
N ARG A 236 16.64 5.18 9.59
CA ARG A 236 16.88 6.62 9.43
C ARG A 236 15.65 7.35 8.91
N GLY A 237 14.98 6.80 7.89
CA GLY A 237 13.74 7.36 7.36
C GLY A 237 12.60 7.36 8.40
N MET A 238 12.43 6.26 9.13
CA MET A 238 11.43 6.15 10.19
C MET A 238 11.74 7.01 11.41
N SER A 239 13.03 7.15 11.78
CA SER A 239 13.47 8.07 12.83
C SER A 239 13.09 9.51 12.51
N TYR A 240 13.24 9.92 11.24
CA TYR A 240 12.79 11.24 10.78
C TYR A 240 11.28 11.40 10.92
N LEU A 241 10.48 10.43 10.49
CA LEU A 241 9.02 10.49 10.57
C LEU A 241 8.53 10.56 12.01
N HIS A 242 9.02 9.69 12.89
CA HIS A 242 8.64 9.65 14.30
C HIS A 242 9.17 10.84 15.09
N GLY A 243 10.28 11.44 14.66
CA GLY A 243 10.87 12.63 15.28
C GLY A 243 10.24 13.96 14.88
N ARG A 244 9.29 13.96 13.97
CA ARG A 244 8.68 15.21 13.46
C ARG A 244 7.94 15.98 14.55
N LYS A 245 8.06 17.32 14.45
CA LYS A 245 7.35 18.27 15.30
C LYS A 245 6.38 19.10 14.44
N PRO A 246 5.23 19.52 14.95
CA PRO A 246 4.74 19.33 16.32
C PRO A 246 4.18 17.92 16.58
N GLN A 247 4.01 17.12 15.56
CA GLN A 247 3.36 15.79 15.66
C GLN A 247 4.18 14.73 14.92
N PRO A 248 4.45 13.58 15.54
CA PRO A 248 5.07 12.45 14.88
C PRO A 248 4.16 11.90 13.78
N VAL A 249 4.78 11.38 12.71
CA VAL A 249 4.10 10.68 11.61
C VAL A 249 4.30 9.20 11.78
N ILE A 250 3.20 8.44 11.91
CA ILE A 250 3.20 6.98 11.90
C ILE A 250 2.87 6.53 10.47
N HIS A 251 3.67 5.63 9.90
CA HIS A 251 3.51 5.15 8.53
C HIS A 251 2.33 4.18 8.38
N ARG A 252 2.19 3.23 9.30
CA ARG A 252 1.11 2.23 9.44
C ARG A 252 1.06 1.13 8.36
N ASP A 253 1.64 1.34 7.19
CA ASP A 253 1.72 0.34 6.10
C ASP A 253 3.17 0.10 5.67
N LEU A 254 4.08 -0.03 6.64
CA LEU A 254 5.48 -0.31 6.34
C LEU A 254 5.63 -1.77 5.90
N LYS A 255 5.99 -1.95 4.62
CA LYS A 255 6.15 -3.26 3.96
C LYS A 255 7.18 -3.16 2.83
N PRO A 256 7.74 -4.28 2.33
CA PRO A 256 8.71 -4.24 1.23
C PRO A 256 8.21 -3.57 -0.04
N GLY A 257 6.89 -3.60 -0.30
CA GLY A 257 6.29 -2.91 -1.45
C GLY A 257 6.40 -1.39 -1.39
N ASN A 258 6.44 -0.81 -0.18
CA ASN A 258 6.52 0.64 0.07
C ASN A 258 7.95 1.13 0.33
N LEU A 259 8.95 0.26 0.22
CA LEU A 259 10.37 0.56 0.32
C LEU A 259 11.01 0.54 -1.06
N MET A 260 11.43 1.69 -1.53
CA MET A 260 11.88 1.88 -2.90
C MET A 260 13.41 1.96 -3.00
N LEU A 261 13.98 1.37 -4.05
CA LEU A 261 15.43 1.31 -4.27
C LEU A 261 15.89 2.35 -5.28
N THR A 262 16.87 3.17 -4.86
CA THR A 262 17.56 4.13 -5.72
C THR A 262 18.60 3.46 -6.60
N ARG A 263 19.15 4.18 -7.59
CA ARG A 263 20.30 3.72 -8.41
C ARG A 263 21.54 3.38 -7.58
N ALA A 264 21.70 3.99 -6.41
CA ALA A 264 22.82 3.73 -5.50
C ALA A 264 22.53 2.58 -4.53
N ASN A 265 21.52 1.74 -4.79
CA ASN A 265 21.08 0.65 -3.90
C ASN A 265 20.78 1.13 -2.46
N ARG A 266 20.22 2.33 -2.30
CA ARG A 266 19.77 2.86 -1.02
C ARG A 266 18.25 2.81 -0.96
N LEU A 267 17.68 2.60 0.23
CA LEU A 267 16.24 2.58 0.43
C LEU A 267 15.68 3.96 0.74
N LYS A 268 14.48 4.18 0.18
CA LYS A 268 13.59 5.29 0.52
C LYS A 268 12.20 4.78 0.81
N ILE A 269 11.57 5.34 1.82
CA ILE A 269 10.20 5.04 2.24
C ILE A 269 9.24 5.84 1.36
N GLY A 270 8.26 5.18 0.78
CA GLY A 270 7.20 5.76 -0.03
C GLY A 270 5.82 5.29 0.41
N ASP A 271 4.80 5.75 -0.29
CA ASP A 271 3.37 5.44 -0.09
C ASP A 271 2.85 5.78 1.32
N PHE A 272 2.46 7.05 1.48
CA PHE A 272 1.95 7.60 2.73
C PHE A 272 0.41 7.64 2.80
N GLY A 273 -0.28 6.95 1.91
CA GLY A 273 -1.74 6.95 1.81
C GLY A 273 -2.46 6.52 3.08
N LEU A 274 -1.82 5.71 3.93
CA LEU A 274 -2.35 5.29 5.24
C LEU A 274 -1.68 6.00 6.43
N SER A 275 -0.74 6.90 6.19
CA SER A 275 0.01 7.57 7.26
C SER A 275 -0.88 8.48 8.10
N LYS A 276 -0.60 8.55 9.39
CA LYS A 276 -1.35 9.38 10.35
C LYS A 276 -0.42 10.24 11.17
N THR A 277 -0.82 11.50 11.34
CA THR A 277 -0.19 12.42 12.29
C THR A 277 -0.86 12.28 13.65
N LEU A 278 -0.09 11.98 14.72
CA LEU A 278 -0.64 11.90 16.07
C LEU A 278 -0.93 13.29 16.61
N SER A 279 -2.20 13.57 16.92
CA SER A 279 -2.59 14.79 17.62
C SER A 279 -2.31 14.66 19.10
N VAL A 280 -1.55 15.62 19.67
CA VAL A 280 -1.24 15.67 21.11
C VAL A 280 -2.49 15.88 21.99
N ARG A 281 -3.65 16.20 21.39
CA ARG A 281 -4.89 16.53 22.11
C ARG A 281 -5.79 15.35 22.43
N ASN A 282 -5.52 14.14 21.97
CA ASN A 282 -6.41 13.02 22.23
C ASN A 282 -5.98 12.23 23.48
N LYS A 283 -6.33 12.79 24.64
CA LYS A 283 -6.81 11.98 25.76
C LYS A 283 -8.09 11.32 25.29
N MET A 284 -8.06 10.00 25.13
CA MET A 284 -9.12 9.12 24.63
C MET A 284 -9.63 9.48 23.22
N PRO A 285 -9.37 8.65 22.23
CA PRO A 285 -10.17 8.62 21.03
C PRO A 285 -11.55 8.11 21.46
N THR A 286 -12.54 8.98 21.46
CA THR A 286 -13.97 8.61 21.60
C THR A 286 -14.49 7.91 20.35
N ASP A 287 -13.73 7.95 19.28
CA ASP A 287 -13.91 7.12 18.10
C ASP A 287 -12.74 6.16 18.02
N ILE A 288 -12.95 4.91 18.42
CA ILE A 288 -12.19 3.78 17.94
C ILE A 288 -12.11 4.00 16.43
N ASP A 289 -10.90 4.11 15.89
CA ASP A 289 -10.67 4.16 14.44
C ASP A 289 -11.16 2.81 13.87
N GLN A 290 -12.49 2.62 13.82
CA GLN A 290 -13.18 1.43 13.31
C GLN A 290 -12.87 1.23 11.82
N ASN A 291 -12.22 2.23 11.21
CA ASN A 291 -11.83 2.27 9.82
C ASN A 291 -10.31 2.16 9.62
N PHE A 292 -9.59 1.41 10.49
CA PHE A 292 -8.23 1.02 10.13
C PHE A 292 -8.30 0.00 9.00
N THR A 293 -8.44 0.51 7.80
CA THR A 293 -8.47 -0.27 6.58
C THR A 293 -7.05 -0.29 6.02
N MET A 294 -6.33 -1.40 6.24
CA MET A 294 -5.12 -1.68 5.47
C MET A 294 -5.49 -1.80 3.99
N THR A 295 -4.63 -1.30 3.10
CA THR A 295 -4.79 -1.54 1.66
C THR A 295 -5.03 -3.03 1.42
N GLY A 296 -6.06 -3.37 0.64
CA GLY A 296 -6.54 -4.75 0.40
C GLY A 296 -5.54 -5.72 -0.26
N GLU A 297 -4.25 -5.39 -0.26
CA GLU A 297 -3.18 -6.33 -0.58
C GLU A 297 -3.05 -7.34 0.55
N THR A 298 -3.53 -8.53 0.32
CA THR A 298 -3.47 -9.68 1.25
C THR A 298 -2.08 -9.94 1.83
N GLY A 299 -1.01 -9.43 1.20
CA GLY A 299 0.37 -9.53 1.66
C GLY A 299 0.72 -8.68 2.88
N SER A 300 0.07 -7.54 3.09
CA SER A 300 0.40 -6.57 4.16
C SER A 300 0.21 -7.13 5.57
N TYR A 301 -0.71 -8.06 5.77
CA TYR A 301 -0.98 -8.70 7.06
C TYR A 301 0.25 -9.33 7.73
N ARG A 302 1.27 -9.78 6.96
CA ARG A 302 2.50 -10.37 7.50
C ARG A 302 3.38 -9.39 8.27
N TYR A 303 3.21 -8.09 8.03
CA TYR A 303 3.97 -7.00 8.64
C TYR A 303 3.17 -6.25 9.70
N MET A 304 1.89 -6.60 9.85
CA MET A 304 0.96 -5.96 10.78
C MET A 304 1.34 -6.26 12.23
N ALA A 305 1.39 -5.22 13.05
CA ALA A 305 1.64 -5.36 14.49
C ALA A 305 0.45 -6.04 15.20
N PRO A 306 0.70 -6.85 16.24
CA PRO A 306 -0.34 -7.60 16.96
C PRO A 306 -1.47 -6.72 17.51
N GLU A 307 -1.13 -5.58 18.09
CA GLU A 307 -2.08 -4.61 18.64
C GLU A 307 -2.99 -4.01 17.56
N VAL A 308 -2.47 -3.82 16.34
CA VAL A 308 -3.27 -3.35 15.19
C VAL A 308 -4.28 -4.42 14.77
N PHE A 309 -3.85 -5.68 14.70
CA PHE A 309 -4.73 -6.79 14.35
C PHE A 309 -5.85 -7.00 15.40
N ARG A 310 -5.54 -6.76 16.69
CA ARG A 310 -6.52 -6.85 17.78
C ARG A 310 -7.39 -5.59 17.94
N HIS A 311 -7.23 -4.59 17.05
CA HIS A 311 -7.92 -3.30 17.13
C HIS A 311 -7.71 -2.56 18.46
N GLU A 312 -6.53 -2.68 19.05
CA GLU A 312 -6.12 -1.99 20.27
C GLU A 312 -5.56 -0.60 19.96
N PHE A 313 -5.40 0.21 21.00
CA PHE A 313 -4.69 1.49 20.87
C PHE A 313 -3.23 1.25 20.49
N TYR A 314 -2.72 2.02 19.56
CA TYR A 314 -1.37 1.89 19.08
C TYR A 314 -0.68 3.24 18.86
N GLY A 315 0.63 3.20 18.90
CA GLY A 315 1.53 4.34 18.69
C GLY A 315 2.61 4.04 17.65
N PRO A 316 3.71 4.80 17.64
CA PRO A 316 4.84 4.61 16.72
C PRO A 316 5.47 3.20 16.75
N ALA A 317 5.28 2.46 17.83
CA ALA A 317 5.82 1.11 18.00
C ALA A 317 5.29 0.08 16.97
N VAL A 318 4.15 0.36 16.30
CA VAL A 318 3.63 -0.50 15.23
C VAL A 318 4.57 -0.53 14.02
N ASP A 319 5.18 0.61 13.69
CA ASP A 319 6.14 0.69 12.59
C ASP A 319 7.45 -0.02 12.95
N VAL A 320 7.83 -0.04 14.23
CA VAL A 320 8.99 -0.80 14.71
C VAL A 320 8.76 -2.30 14.52
N TYR A 321 7.55 -2.79 14.84
CA TYR A 321 7.19 -4.18 14.59
C TYR A 321 7.23 -4.51 13.09
N ALA A 322 6.62 -3.68 12.25
CA ALA A 322 6.64 -3.85 10.80
C ALA A 322 8.08 -3.89 10.26
N ALA A 323 8.94 -2.97 10.71
CA ALA A 323 10.35 -2.96 10.37
C ALA A 323 11.07 -4.24 10.81
N SER A 324 10.73 -4.84 11.96
CA SER A 324 11.30 -6.10 12.42
C SER A 324 11.06 -7.25 11.43
N MET A 325 9.86 -7.32 10.85
CA MET A 325 9.50 -8.32 9.84
C MET A 325 10.24 -8.08 8.52
N ILE A 326 10.46 -6.81 8.15
CA ILE A 326 11.26 -6.45 6.99
C ILE A 326 12.74 -6.82 7.21
N TYR A 327 13.30 -6.54 8.40
CA TYR A 327 14.67 -6.90 8.76
C TYR A 327 14.86 -8.42 8.77
N TYR A 328 13.88 -9.16 9.30
CA TYR A 328 13.85 -10.62 9.16
C TYR A 328 13.99 -11.04 7.70
N GLN A 329 13.20 -10.43 6.80
CA GLN A 329 13.23 -10.77 5.38
C GLN A 329 14.56 -10.36 4.71
N LEU A 330 15.14 -9.20 5.07
CA LEU A 330 16.45 -8.77 4.59
C LEU A 330 17.57 -9.75 4.98
N PHE A 331 17.57 -10.20 6.23
CA PHE A 331 18.66 -11.01 6.78
C PHE A 331 18.50 -12.50 6.48
N CYS A 332 17.27 -13.04 6.46
CA CYS A 332 16.99 -14.44 6.14
C CYS A 332 16.72 -14.66 4.64
N PHE A 333 16.53 -13.61 3.87
CA PHE A 333 16.10 -13.67 2.47
C PHE A 333 14.85 -14.53 2.27
N ARG A 334 13.97 -14.55 3.26
CA ARG A 334 12.76 -15.34 3.29
C ARG A 334 11.60 -14.52 3.86
N GLN A 335 10.44 -14.57 3.22
CA GLN A 335 9.25 -13.87 3.68
C GLN A 335 8.87 -14.33 5.11
N PRO A 336 8.45 -13.41 6.01
CA PRO A 336 7.92 -13.79 7.32
C PRO A 336 6.77 -14.77 7.19
N PHE A 337 6.71 -15.79 8.05
CA PHE A 337 5.68 -16.83 8.02
C PHE A 337 5.50 -17.49 6.64
N TYR A 338 6.63 -17.80 5.99
CA TYR A 338 6.62 -18.40 4.66
C TYR A 338 5.74 -19.66 4.60
N GLY A 339 4.92 -19.76 3.55
CA GLY A 339 4.01 -20.91 3.37
C GLY A 339 2.68 -20.80 4.14
N ILE A 340 2.52 -19.79 5.01
CA ILE A 340 1.28 -19.55 5.76
C ILE A 340 0.48 -18.45 5.06
N ASN A 341 -0.85 -18.54 5.07
CA ASN A 341 -1.72 -17.48 4.57
C ASN A 341 -1.44 -16.17 5.35
N PRO A 342 -1.42 -14.98 4.70
CA PRO A 342 -1.11 -13.72 5.37
C PRO A 342 -2.00 -13.38 6.57
N VAL A 343 -3.31 -13.63 6.47
CA VAL A 343 -4.26 -13.39 7.57
C VAL A 343 -4.00 -14.34 8.73
N ASP A 344 -3.75 -15.64 8.43
CA ASP A 344 -3.40 -16.63 9.45
C ASP A 344 -2.07 -16.28 10.13
N ALA A 345 -1.09 -15.78 9.37
CA ALA A 345 0.18 -15.31 9.92
C ALA A 345 -0.01 -14.15 10.91
N ALA A 346 -0.84 -13.17 10.57
CA ALA A 346 -1.20 -12.08 11.49
C ALA A 346 -1.92 -12.58 12.74
N LYS A 347 -2.85 -13.54 12.57
CA LYS A 347 -3.57 -14.18 13.68
C LYS A 347 -2.62 -14.90 14.62
N MET A 348 -1.73 -15.73 14.09
CA MET A 348 -0.70 -16.45 14.86
C MET A 348 0.22 -15.48 15.62
N ALA A 349 0.63 -14.38 14.98
CA ALA A 349 1.46 -13.37 15.62
C ALA A 349 0.74 -12.61 16.74
N SER A 350 -0.58 -12.40 16.59
CA SER A 350 -1.37 -11.53 17.45
C SER A 350 -2.03 -12.25 18.61
N ILE A 351 -2.50 -13.49 18.40
CA ILE A 351 -3.21 -14.29 19.39
C ILE A 351 -2.25 -15.27 20.07
N ASP A 352 -1.45 -15.99 19.28
CA ASP A 352 -0.57 -17.05 19.79
C ASP A 352 0.83 -16.52 20.13
N ALA A 353 1.08 -15.23 19.95
CA ALA A 353 2.38 -14.55 20.14
C ALA A 353 3.53 -15.23 19.36
N LEU A 354 3.21 -15.95 18.28
CA LEU A 354 4.21 -16.63 17.45
C LEU A 354 5.02 -15.64 16.61
N ARG A 355 6.26 -16.03 16.31
CA ARG A 355 7.18 -15.24 15.49
C ARG A 355 7.82 -16.14 14.43
N PRO A 356 8.26 -15.58 13.29
CA PRO A 356 8.98 -16.34 12.28
C PRO A 356 10.22 -17.03 12.86
N THR A 357 10.45 -18.29 12.47
CA THR A 357 11.60 -19.06 12.93
C THR A 357 12.89 -18.50 12.32
N MET A 358 13.84 -18.10 13.16
CA MET A 358 15.16 -17.65 12.74
C MET A 358 16.14 -18.84 12.64
N SER A 359 16.60 -19.12 11.42
CA SER A 359 17.63 -20.15 11.21
C SER A 359 18.98 -19.63 11.69
N LYS A 360 19.66 -20.40 12.56
CA LYS A 360 21.01 -20.04 13.06
C LYS A 360 22.04 -19.94 11.95
N ASN A 361 21.85 -20.66 10.84
CA ASN A 361 22.77 -20.65 9.71
C ASN A 361 22.62 -19.40 8.83
N LEU A 362 21.44 -18.77 8.81
CA LEU A 362 21.14 -17.61 7.98
C LEU A 362 21.20 -16.30 8.77
N MET A 363 20.87 -16.35 10.06
CA MET A 363 20.73 -15.18 10.93
C MET A 363 21.81 -15.18 12.01
N PRO A 364 22.80 -14.31 11.93
CA PRO A 364 23.77 -14.11 13.02
C PRO A 364 23.08 -13.73 14.34
N PRO A 365 23.65 -14.16 15.52
CA PRO A 365 23.03 -13.93 16.81
C PRO A 365 22.81 -12.46 17.16
N ASP A 366 23.71 -11.58 16.75
CA ASP A 366 23.62 -10.13 16.95
C ASP A 366 22.45 -9.51 16.15
N LEU A 367 22.29 -9.85 14.87
CA LEU A 367 21.14 -9.43 14.05
C LEU A 367 19.82 -10.04 14.58
N ALA A 368 19.84 -11.31 14.98
CA ALA A 368 18.69 -11.96 15.59
C ALA A 368 18.25 -11.25 16.90
N ARG A 369 19.20 -10.72 17.68
CA ARG A 369 18.91 -9.96 18.89
C ARG A 369 18.16 -8.66 18.57
N VAL A 370 18.59 -7.91 17.55
CA VAL A 370 17.91 -6.68 17.12
C VAL A 370 16.45 -6.96 16.78
N ILE A 371 16.21 -7.98 15.97
CA ILE A 371 14.84 -8.34 15.55
C ILE A 371 13.99 -8.73 16.77
N ARG A 372 14.54 -9.51 17.74
CA ARG A 372 13.79 -9.90 18.95
C ARG A 372 13.38 -8.72 19.80
N LEU A 373 14.21 -7.68 19.91
CA LEU A 373 13.83 -6.45 20.61
C LEU A 373 12.70 -5.71 19.89
N MET A 374 12.75 -5.65 18.55
CA MET A 374 11.80 -4.87 17.75
C MET A 374 10.40 -5.50 17.65
N TRP A 375 10.29 -6.83 17.73
CA TRP A 375 9.00 -7.53 17.67
C TRP A 375 8.48 -8.03 19.02
N ASP A 376 8.95 -7.42 20.12
CA ASP A 376 8.46 -7.74 21.46
C ASP A 376 6.92 -7.69 21.49
N PRO A 377 6.26 -8.67 22.16
CA PRO A 377 4.81 -8.64 22.31
C PRO A 377 4.29 -7.37 23.00
N ASP A 378 5.05 -6.85 23.95
CA ASP A 378 4.80 -5.58 24.65
C ASP A 378 5.37 -4.43 23.80
N ASP A 379 4.49 -3.61 23.24
CA ASP A 379 4.85 -2.48 22.37
C ASP A 379 5.71 -1.43 23.10
N GLN A 380 5.57 -1.30 24.43
CA GLN A 380 6.33 -0.37 25.24
C GLN A 380 7.80 -0.80 25.41
N ARG A 381 8.11 -2.07 25.19
CA ARG A 381 9.48 -2.62 25.24
C ARG A 381 10.22 -2.54 23.93
N ARG A 382 9.52 -2.26 22.83
CA ARG A 382 10.15 -2.11 21.54
C ARG A 382 11.04 -0.86 21.52
N PRO A 383 12.27 -0.95 20.99
CA PRO A 383 13.17 0.20 20.90
C PRO A 383 12.63 1.24 19.92
N THR A 384 12.94 2.51 20.13
CA THR A 384 12.70 3.58 19.17
C THR A 384 13.68 3.48 17.99
N PHE A 385 13.33 4.07 16.84
CA PHE A 385 14.24 4.06 15.67
C PHE A 385 15.59 4.71 15.94
N PRO A 386 15.74 5.81 16.71
CA PRO A 386 17.06 6.28 17.13
C PRO A 386 17.89 5.24 17.89
N GLN A 387 17.27 4.45 18.77
CA GLN A 387 17.96 3.36 19.49
C GLN A 387 18.33 2.21 18.54
N ILE A 388 17.46 1.89 17.57
CA ILE A 388 17.75 0.88 16.55
C ILE A 388 18.95 1.31 15.68
N ILE A 389 19.05 2.58 15.30
CA ILE A 389 20.19 3.12 14.56
C ILE A 389 21.48 2.91 15.37
N GLN A 390 21.49 3.28 16.66
CA GLN A 390 22.65 3.09 17.52
C GLN A 390 23.12 1.62 17.62
N ILE A 391 22.19 0.67 17.55
CA ILE A 391 22.51 -0.77 17.55
C ILE A 391 23.03 -1.23 16.19
N LEU A 392 22.44 -0.74 15.10
CA LEU A 392 22.76 -1.20 13.74
C LEU A 392 24.06 -0.59 13.18
N GLU A 393 24.44 0.65 13.54
CA GLU A 393 25.63 1.31 12.99
C GLU A 393 26.92 0.50 13.22
N PRO A 394 27.25 0.03 14.43
CA PRO A 394 28.43 -0.82 14.61
C PRO A 394 28.33 -2.17 13.91
N LEU A 395 27.12 -2.71 13.74
CA LEU A 395 26.91 -3.95 12.97
C LEU A 395 27.11 -3.73 11.47
N ALA A 396 26.73 -2.58 10.94
CA ALA A 396 26.98 -2.24 9.54
C ALA A 396 28.48 -2.16 9.24
N GLU A 397 29.24 -1.49 10.09
CA GLU A 397 30.71 -1.43 9.97
C GLU A 397 31.34 -2.82 9.99
N LYS A 398 30.95 -3.64 10.97
CA LYS A 398 31.41 -5.02 11.11
C LYS A 398 31.17 -5.83 9.85
N TYR A 399 29.90 -5.89 9.37
CA TYR A 399 29.53 -6.74 8.26
C TYR A 399 30.01 -6.21 6.90
N GLN A 400 30.15 -4.90 6.75
CA GLN A 400 30.82 -4.33 5.58
C GLN A 400 32.31 -4.72 5.53
N GLN A 401 32.99 -4.77 6.68
CA GLN A 401 34.37 -5.22 6.74
C GLN A 401 34.46 -6.71 6.37
N GLU A 402 33.58 -7.56 6.94
CA GLU A 402 33.52 -8.99 6.56
C GLU A 402 33.26 -9.17 5.07
N ASP A 403 32.33 -8.42 4.46
CA ASP A 403 32.06 -8.48 3.02
C ASP A 403 33.28 -8.10 2.16
N ARG A 404 34.04 -7.07 2.57
CA ARG A 404 35.31 -6.67 1.91
C ARG A 404 36.37 -7.75 1.98
N GLU A 405 36.54 -8.38 3.13
CA GLU A 405 37.50 -9.46 3.35
C GLU A 405 37.16 -10.70 2.50
N ILE A 406 35.87 -11.05 2.40
CA ILE A 406 35.39 -12.13 1.54
C ILE A 406 35.70 -11.81 0.07
N ALA A 407 35.44 -10.58 -0.37
CA ALA A 407 35.72 -10.13 -1.73
C ALA A 407 37.22 -10.14 -2.04
N ALA A 408 38.09 -9.71 -1.12
CA ALA A 408 39.53 -9.68 -1.27
C ALA A 408 40.17 -11.08 -1.22
N GLY A 409 39.59 -11.99 -0.41
CA GLY A 409 40.14 -13.36 -0.24
C GLY A 409 39.81 -14.34 -1.37
N GLY A 410 39.09 -13.92 -2.42
CA GLY A 410 38.77 -14.76 -3.60
C GLY A 410 37.92 -16.00 -3.32
N LYS A 411 37.35 -16.13 -2.13
CA LYS A 411 36.42 -17.21 -1.77
C LYS A 411 34.98 -16.81 -2.14
N CYS A 412 34.69 -16.99 -3.43
CA CYS A 412 33.30 -17.03 -3.87
C CYS A 412 32.65 -18.29 -3.24
N CYS A 413 31.94 -18.16 -2.13
CA CYS A 413 31.10 -19.24 -1.62
C CYS A 413 29.92 -19.40 -2.57
N VAL A 414 30.09 -20.18 -3.62
CA VAL A 414 28.98 -20.81 -4.32
C VAL A 414 28.42 -21.84 -3.34
N ILE A 415 27.33 -21.48 -2.67
CA ILE A 415 26.52 -22.45 -1.95
C ILE A 415 25.67 -23.15 -3.01
N GLN A 416 25.99 -24.43 -3.28
CA GLN A 416 25.19 -25.36 -4.07
C GLN A 416 23.81 -25.59 -3.44
#